data_fbbb03e38c1910ec89c5e76c00208b92
#
_entry.id   fbbb03e38c1910ec89c5e76c00208b92
#
_cell.length_a   1.000
_cell.length_b   1.000
_cell.length_c   1.000
_cell.angle_alpha   90.00
_cell.angle_beta   90.00
_cell.angle_gamma   90.00
#
_symmetry.space_group_name_H-M   'P 1'
#
loop_
_entity.id
_entity.type
_entity.pdbx_description
1 polymer ?
#
loop_
_entity_poly.entity_id
_entity_poly.type
_entity_poly.pdbx_seq_one_letter_code
_entity_poly.pdbx_strand_id
1 'polypeptide(L)'
;KVDSNIELSVTPGHFSSDRFHVNYYIDMSNLKMRMSEAKKVAAAMAKQYIKKVDIDHKYISPLINAETLIENNANVTPIDTIICMDGCEVIGAYLAEELAAAGVPNSTHHNSMYVITPEFDNGGQMVVKKNIKDMIKGRNVLVVLASAMSGRTITKAIGTILAYGGHVKGLSVIFGNIQEVDGYP
;
A
#
# COMPACT_ATOMS: atom_id res chain seq x y z
N LYS A 1 10.42 2.50 9.93
CA LYS A 1 11.82 2.44 9.47
C LYS A 1 11.96 3.45 8.34
N VAL A 2 12.74 4.50 8.53
CA VAL A 2 12.92 5.56 7.52
C VAL A 2 13.88 5.02 6.46
N ASP A 3 13.47 5.07 5.17
CA ASP A 3 14.39 4.86 4.06
C ASP A 3 15.24 6.13 3.91
N SER A 4 16.56 6.01 3.91
CA SER A 4 17.50 7.14 3.85
C SER A 4 17.40 7.99 2.57
N ASN A 5 16.66 7.50 1.57
CA ASN A 5 16.48 8.18 0.28
C ASN A 5 15.18 9.00 0.18
N ILE A 6 14.39 9.02 1.27
CA ILE A 6 13.12 9.76 1.33
C ILE A 6 13.28 10.91 2.31
N GLU A 7 13.16 12.13 1.80
CA GLU A 7 13.23 13.36 2.58
C GLU A 7 11.83 13.87 2.91
N LEU A 8 11.59 14.15 4.21
CA LEU A 8 10.36 14.76 4.68
C LEU A 8 10.57 16.27 4.86
N SER A 9 9.69 17.07 4.29
CA SER A 9 9.67 18.51 4.52
C SER A 9 8.92 18.79 5.83
N VAL A 10 9.63 19.35 6.81
CA VAL A 10 9.10 19.59 8.15
C VAL A 10 9.16 21.08 8.47
N THR A 11 8.01 21.67 8.79
CA THR A 11 7.90 23.08 9.18
C THR A 11 7.61 23.14 10.69
N PRO A 12 8.46 23.78 11.50
CA PRO A 12 8.16 24.00 12.91
C PRO A 12 7.06 25.05 13.08
N GLY A 13 6.20 24.88 14.07
CA GLY A 13 5.10 25.79 14.34
C GLY A 13 4.11 25.17 15.31
N HIS A 14 3.07 25.92 15.67
CA HIS A 14 1.94 25.40 16.45
C HIS A 14 0.77 25.16 15.51
N PHE A 15 0.46 23.90 15.26
CA PHE A 15 -0.63 23.49 14.38
C PHE A 15 -1.67 22.74 15.20
N SER A 16 -2.94 23.10 15.02
CA SER A 16 -4.07 22.42 15.66
C SER A 16 -4.91 21.70 14.62
N SER A 17 -5.25 20.46 14.90
CA SER A 17 -6.34 19.75 14.27
C SER A 17 -7.48 19.60 15.28
N ASP A 18 -8.61 19.05 14.88
CA ASP A 18 -9.78 18.85 15.77
C ASP A 18 -9.46 18.12 17.08
N ARG A 19 -8.29 17.51 17.21
CA ARG A 19 -7.93 16.64 18.36
C ARG A 19 -6.50 16.73 18.85
N PHE A 20 -5.60 17.28 18.06
CA PHE A 20 -4.18 17.30 18.39
C PHE A 20 -3.58 18.67 18.17
N HIS A 21 -2.72 19.06 19.07
CA HIS A 21 -1.79 20.16 18.89
C HIS A 21 -0.43 19.55 18.58
N VAL A 22 0.15 19.94 17.46
CA VAL A 22 1.46 19.45 17.01
C VAL A 22 2.40 20.64 16.78
N ASN A 23 3.65 20.46 17.11
CA ASN A 23 4.67 21.49 16.98
C ASN A 23 5.35 21.50 15.62
N TYR A 24 4.97 20.59 14.74
CA TYR A 24 5.55 20.44 13.40
C TYR A 24 4.46 20.08 12.40
N TYR A 25 4.52 20.69 11.24
CA TYR A 25 3.75 20.28 10.07
C TYR A 25 4.67 19.50 9.12
N ILE A 26 4.24 18.34 8.67
CA ILE A 26 4.96 17.51 7.70
C ILE A 26 4.25 17.64 6.36
N ASP A 27 4.90 18.29 5.40
CA ASP A 27 4.38 18.40 4.04
C ASP A 27 4.82 17.19 3.22
N MET A 28 3.83 16.39 2.81
CA MET A 28 4.03 15.21 1.98
C MET A 28 3.64 15.43 0.53
N SER A 29 3.31 16.65 0.13
CA SER A 29 2.83 16.95 -1.22
C SER A 29 3.83 16.54 -2.29
N ASN A 30 5.11 16.86 -2.10
CA ASN A 30 6.15 16.44 -3.03
C ASN A 30 6.28 14.92 -3.13
N LEU A 31 6.21 14.19 -2.01
CA LEU A 31 6.29 12.74 -1.99
C LEU A 31 5.12 12.06 -2.70
N LYS A 32 3.94 12.67 -2.66
CA LYS A 32 2.72 12.14 -3.28
C LYS A 32 2.58 12.50 -4.75
N MET A 33 2.94 13.75 -5.12
CA MET A 33 2.56 14.34 -6.41
C MET A 33 3.73 14.46 -7.38
N ARG A 34 4.97 14.57 -6.90
CA ARG A 34 6.15 14.62 -7.75
C ARG A 34 6.55 13.21 -8.15
N MET A 35 6.48 12.90 -9.42
CA MET A 35 6.69 11.54 -9.95
C MET A 35 7.99 10.89 -9.48
N SER A 36 9.11 11.62 -9.50
CA SER A 36 10.41 11.08 -9.05
C SER A 36 10.39 10.66 -7.58
N GLU A 37 9.74 11.45 -6.72
CA GLU A 37 9.65 11.17 -5.28
C GLU A 37 8.62 10.07 -5.00
N ALA A 38 7.46 10.12 -5.65
CA ALA A 38 6.43 9.09 -5.53
C ALA A 38 6.98 7.70 -5.94
N LYS A 39 7.81 7.65 -6.99
CA LYS A 39 8.48 6.41 -7.41
C LYS A 39 9.44 5.86 -6.35
N LYS A 40 10.23 6.72 -5.68
CA LYS A 40 11.10 6.30 -4.58
C LYS A 40 10.29 5.74 -3.40
N VAL A 41 9.20 6.42 -3.04
CA VAL A 41 8.29 5.97 -1.96
C VAL A 41 7.69 4.61 -2.32
N ALA A 42 7.18 4.45 -3.53
CA ALA A 42 6.60 3.19 -4.01
C ALA A 42 7.61 2.04 -3.97
N ALA A 43 8.84 2.26 -4.45
CA ALA A 43 9.91 1.28 -4.40
C ALA A 43 10.29 0.88 -2.95
N ALA A 44 10.28 1.85 -2.02
CA ALA A 44 10.51 1.57 -0.60
C ALA A 44 9.39 0.74 0.02
N MET A 45 8.11 1.06 -0.31
CA MET A 45 6.95 0.30 0.13
C MET A 45 6.93 -1.11 -0.45
N ALA A 46 7.25 -1.27 -1.73
CA ALA A 46 7.28 -2.56 -2.42
C ALA A 46 8.19 -3.58 -1.73
N LYS A 47 9.31 -3.15 -1.16
CA LYS A 47 10.27 -4.02 -0.45
C LYS A 47 9.64 -4.84 0.68
N GLN A 48 8.53 -4.38 1.26
CA GLN A 48 7.82 -5.09 2.34
C GLN A 48 7.05 -6.31 1.83
N TYR A 49 6.63 -6.27 0.57
CA TYR A 49 5.81 -7.30 -0.07
C TYR A 49 6.61 -8.22 -0.99
N ILE A 50 7.77 -7.74 -1.45
CA ILE A 50 8.71 -8.51 -2.26
C ILE A 50 9.68 -9.20 -1.30
N LYS A 51 9.40 -10.43 -0.91
CA LYS A 51 10.42 -11.24 -0.23
C LYS A 51 11.52 -11.52 -1.24
N LYS A 52 12.74 -11.04 -0.98
CA LYS A 52 13.92 -11.56 -1.65
C LYS A 52 13.99 -13.05 -1.35
N VAL A 53 13.73 -13.87 -2.34
CA VAL A 53 14.23 -15.22 -2.33
C VAL A 53 15.75 -15.04 -2.43
N ASP A 54 16.48 -15.24 -1.33
CA ASP A 54 17.91 -15.48 -1.37
C ASP A 54 18.08 -16.82 -2.12
N ILE A 55 18.13 -16.68 -3.43
CA ILE A 55 18.58 -17.78 -4.29
C ILE A 55 20.08 -17.82 -4.03
N ASP A 56 20.48 -18.73 -3.15
CA ASP A 56 21.86 -19.07 -2.96
C ASP A 56 22.37 -19.58 -4.32
N HIS A 57 23.07 -18.71 -5.07
CA HIS A 57 23.54 -18.98 -6.44
C HIS A 57 24.42 -20.22 -6.56
N LYS A 58 24.67 -20.90 -5.44
CA LYS A 58 25.50 -22.11 -5.36
C LYS A 58 24.79 -23.37 -5.87
N TYR A 59 23.48 -23.34 -6.09
CA TYR A 59 22.69 -24.51 -6.49
C TYR A 59 21.69 -24.24 -7.63
N ILE A 60 22.03 -23.39 -8.59
CA ILE A 60 21.23 -23.30 -9.81
C ILE A 60 21.60 -24.51 -10.70
N SER A 61 20.86 -25.59 -10.51
CA SER A 61 20.83 -26.69 -11.48
C SER A 61 20.09 -26.21 -12.74
N PRO A 62 20.59 -26.49 -13.95
CA PRO A 62 19.91 -26.14 -15.21
C PRO A 62 18.55 -26.81 -15.42
N LEU A 63 18.09 -27.60 -14.46
CA LEU A 63 16.85 -28.39 -14.50
C LEU A 63 15.72 -27.83 -13.58
N ILE A 64 15.81 -26.57 -13.18
CA ILE A 64 14.70 -25.95 -12.41
C ILE A 64 13.56 -25.68 -13.40
N ASN A 65 12.56 -26.55 -13.40
CA ASN A 65 11.32 -26.40 -14.16
C ASN A 65 10.53 -25.20 -13.62
N ALA A 66 9.73 -24.56 -14.50
CA ALA A 66 8.85 -23.44 -14.14
C ALA A 66 7.93 -23.73 -12.94
N GLU A 67 7.59 -24.99 -12.69
CA GLU A 67 6.81 -25.44 -11.53
C GLU A 67 7.51 -25.20 -10.19
N THR A 68 8.84 -25.37 -10.13
CA THR A 68 9.64 -25.14 -8.92
C THR A 68 9.73 -23.63 -8.58
N LEU A 69 9.64 -22.76 -9.59
CA LEU A 69 9.55 -21.31 -9.39
C LEU A 69 8.19 -20.90 -8.81
N ILE A 70 7.13 -21.65 -9.10
CA ILE A 70 5.78 -21.41 -8.55
C ILE A 70 5.72 -21.79 -7.07
N GLU A 71 6.35 -22.89 -6.67
CA GLU A 71 6.42 -23.31 -5.25
C GLU A 71 7.24 -22.34 -4.39
N ASN A 72 8.28 -21.71 -4.94
CA ASN A 72 9.07 -20.69 -4.23
C ASN A 72 8.33 -19.36 -4.07
N ASN A 73 7.27 -19.09 -4.85
CA ASN A 73 6.39 -17.93 -4.70
C ASN A 73 5.29 -18.12 -3.61
N ALA A 74 5.21 -19.28 -2.98
CA ALA A 74 4.21 -19.59 -1.94
C ALA A 74 4.28 -18.67 -0.70
N ASN A 75 5.35 -17.89 -0.56
CA ASN A 75 5.55 -16.96 0.55
C ASN A 75 5.28 -15.49 0.20
N VAL A 76 4.85 -15.17 -1.03
CA VAL A 76 4.54 -13.79 -1.43
C VAL A 76 3.04 -13.55 -1.27
N THR A 77 2.69 -12.51 -0.54
CA THR A 77 1.28 -12.15 -0.34
C THR A 77 0.68 -11.67 -1.67
N PRO A 78 -0.35 -12.33 -2.20
CA PRO A 78 -0.99 -11.89 -3.44
C PRO A 78 -1.70 -10.55 -3.23
N ILE A 79 -1.60 -9.64 -4.21
CA ILE A 79 -2.25 -8.33 -4.21
C ILE A 79 -2.96 -8.12 -5.54
N ASP A 80 -4.25 -7.79 -5.48
CA ASP A 80 -5.10 -7.58 -6.65
C ASP A 80 -5.47 -6.10 -6.83
N THR A 81 -5.62 -5.40 -5.71
CA THR A 81 -6.14 -4.04 -5.67
C THR A 81 -5.36 -3.20 -4.67
N ILE A 82 -4.99 -1.99 -5.08
CA ILE A 82 -4.39 -0.98 -4.22
C ILE A 82 -5.41 0.14 -4.03
N ILE A 83 -5.81 0.40 -2.78
CA ILE A 83 -6.67 1.53 -2.43
C ILE A 83 -5.78 2.67 -1.96
N CYS A 84 -5.79 3.78 -2.70
CA CYS A 84 -5.00 4.96 -2.45
C CYS A 84 -5.81 6.01 -1.71
N MET A 85 -5.39 6.38 -0.52
CA MET A 85 -6.01 7.39 0.31
C MET A 85 -5.10 8.62 0.39
N ASP A 86 -5.65 9.75 0.80
CA ASP A 86 -4.92 11.00 1.07
C ASP A 86 -4.08 11.52 -0.11
N GLY A 87 -4.50 11.27 -1.36
CA GLY A 87 -3.78 11.73 -2.55
C GLY A 87 -2.54 10.87 -2.89
N CYS A 88 -2.57 9.57 -2.55
CA CYS A 88 -1.47 8.63 -2.82
C CYS A 88 -1.59 7.89 -4.17
N GLU A 89 -2.39 8.38 -5.11
CA GLU A 89 -2.68 7.68 -6.37
C GLU A 89 -1.43 7.44 -7.22
N VAL A 90 -0.54 8.44 -7.29
CA VAL A 90 0.71 8.32 -8.05
C VAL A 90 1.63 7.28 -7.41
N ILE A 91 1.71 7.27 -6.07
CA ILE A 91 2.46 6.25 -5.33
C ILE A 91 1.85 4.86 -5.59
N GLY A 92 0.52 4.75 -5.52
CA GLY A 92 -0.18 3.48 -5.76
C GLY A 92 0.05 2.93 -7.15
N ALA A 93 0.08 3.79 -8.18
CA ALA A 93 0.37 3.39 -9.55
C ALA A 93 1.79 2.83 -9.69
N TYR A 94 2.80 3.53 -9.16
CA TYR A 94 4.17 3.03 -9.17
C TYR A 94 4.36 1.79 -8.31
N LEU A 95 3.65 1.69 -7.18
CA LEU A 95 3.69 0.51 -6.33
C LEU A 95 3.12 -0.71 -7.06
N ALA A 96 2.02 -0.55 -7.80
CA ALA A 96 1.47 -1.62 -8.63
C ALA A 96 2.47 -2.08 -9.70
N GLU A 97 3.18 -1.14 -10.34
CA GLU A 97 4.23 -1.44 -11.33
C GLU A 97 5.39 -2.22 -10.69
N GLU A 98 5.90 -1.77 -9.54
CA GLU A 98 7.01 -2.42 -8.81
C GLU A 98 6.63 -3.85 -8.36
N LEU A 99 5.42 -4.02 -7.82
CA LEU A 99 4.94 -5.33 -7.38
C LEU A 99 4.73 -6.29 -8.56
N ALA A 100 4.16 -5.80 -9.66
CA ALA A 100 3.97 -6.60 -10.88
C ALA A 100 5.32 -6.99 -11.51
N ALA A 101 6.26 -6.05 -11.60
CA ALA A 101 7.62 -6.31 -12.12
C ALA A 101 8.39 -7.32 -11.26
N ALA A 102 8.14 -7.35 -9.95
CA ALA A 102 8.71 -8.32 -9.03
C ALA A 102 8.01 -9.68 -9.04
N GLY A 103 6.97 -9.86 -9.86
CA GLY A 103 6.22 -11.11 -9.96
C GLY A 103 5.32 -11.39 -8.75
N VAL A 104 4.88 -10.35 -8.03
CA VAL A 104 3.88 -10.52 -6.96
C VAL A 104 2.60 -11.09 -7.57
N PRO A 105 2.12 -12.26 -7.12
CA PRO A 105 0.96 -12.89 -7.69
C PRO A 105 -0.31 -12.08 -7.43
N ASN A 106 -1.30 -12.22 -8.30
CA ASN A 106 -2.66 -11.77 -8.06
C ASN A 106 -3.63 -12.95 -8.22
N SER A 107 -4.83 -12.81 -7.67
CA SER A 107 -5.88 -13.84 -7.73
C SER A 107 -6.55 -13.93 -9.10
N THR A 108 -6.27 -12.96 -9.96
CA THR A 108 -6.74 -12.94 -11.35
C THR A 108 -5.55 -13.20 -12.25
N HIS A 109 -5.67 -14.09 -13.20
CA HIS A 109 -4.60 -14.41 -14.17
C HIS A 109 -4.20 -13.21 -15.07
N HIS A 110 -4.54 -11.99 -14.69
CA HIS A 110 -4.12 -10.75 -15.33
C HIS A 110 -2.96 -10.15 -14.56
N ASN A 111 -1.85 -9.87 -15.22
CA ASN A 111 -0.65 -9.25 -14.63
C ASN A 111 -0.83 -7.75 -14.27
N SER A 112 -2.07 -7.32 -14.00
CA SER A 112 -2.38 -5.94 -13.66
C SER A 112 -3.18 -5.85 -12.38
N MET A 113 -2.83 -4.89 -11.54
CA MET A 113 -3.53 -4.56 -10.30
C MET A 113 -4.48 -3.38 -10.54
N TYR A 114 -5.59 -3.35 -9.83
CA TYR A 114 -6.43 -2.16 -9.78
C TYR A 114 -5.83 -1.13 -8.82
N VAL A 115 -5.83 0.14 -9.24
CA VAL A 115 -5.51 1.28 -8.36
C VAL A 115 -6.78 2.10 -8.22
N ILE A 116 -7.27 2.23 -7.00
CA ILE A 116 -8.57 2.82 -6.70
C ILE A 116 -8.40 3.97 -5.72
N THR A 117 -9.04 5.11 -6.01
CA THR A 117 -9.21 6.22 -5.07
C THR A 117 -10.62 6.16 -4.51
N PRO A 118 -10.80 5.95 -3.20
CA PRO A 118 -12.12 5.94 -2.58
C PRO A 118 -12.65 7.37 -2.42
N GLU A 119 -13.98 7.48 -2.36
CA GLU A 119 -14.65 8.69 -1.89
C GLU A 119 -15.02 8.52 -0.41
N PHE A 120 -15.22 9.65 0.27
CA PHE A 120 -15.68 9.67 1.65
C PHE A 120 -16.94 10.52 1.75
N ASP A 121 -17.90 10.06 2.53
CA ASP A 121 -19.09 10.82 2.85
C ASP A 121 -18.80 11.89 3.92
N ASN A 122 -19.81 12.71 4.25
CA ASN A 122 -19.71 13.76 5.26
C ASN A 122 -19.42 13.23 6.67
N GLY A 123 -19.65 11.93 6.93
CA GLY A 123 -19.31 11.24 8.18
C GLY A 123 -17.90 10.65 8.19
N GLY A 124 -17.13 10.84 7.10
CA GLY A 124 -15.81 10.25 6.91
C GLY A 124 -15.86 8.73 6.74
N GLN A 125 -16.99 8.19 6.28
CA GLN A 125 -17.10 6.80 5.89
C GLN A 125 -16.64 6.62 4.45
N MET A 126 -15.79 5.64 4.19
CA MET A 126 -15.39 5.28 2.83
C MET A 126 -16.60 4.79 2.03
N VAL A 127 -16.80 5.39 0.87
CA VAL A 127 -17.87 5.03 -0.07
C VAL A 127 -17.29 4.40 -1.31
N VAL A 128 -17.82 3.26 -1.69
CA VAL A 128 -17.42 2.53 -2.90
C VAL A 128 -18.56 2.58 -3.92
N LYS A 129 -18.28 3.20 -5.06
CA LYS A 129 -19.25 3.24 -6.17
C LYS A 129 -19.55 1.83 -6.69
N LYS A 130 -20.75 1.64 -7.20
CA LYS A 130 -21.23 0.32 -7.68
C LYS A 130 -20.29 -0.32 -8.71
N ASN A 131 -19.75 0.48 -9.63
CA ASN A 131 -18.84 0.03 -10.69
C ASN A 131 -17.43 -0.36 -10.19
N ILE A 132 -17.08 -0.01 -8.95
CA ILE A 132 -15.77 -0.32 -8.35
C ILE A 132 -15.86 -1.53 -7.40
N LYS A 133 -17.08 -1.93 -6.99
CA LYS A 133 -17.29 -3.03 -6.04
C LYS A 133 -16.61 -4.33 -6.47
N ASP A 134 -16.67 -4.65 -7.76
CA ASP A 134 -16.09 -5.87 -8.30
C ASP A 134 -14.54 -5.85 -8.32
N MET A 135 -13.95 -4.66 -8.17
CA MET A 135 -12.50 -4.49 -8.00
C MET A 135 -12.05 -4.73 -6.55
N ILE A 136 -13.00 -4.91 -5.61
CA ILE A 136 -12.74 -5.19 -4.19
C ILE A 136 -13.25 -6.57 -3.80
N LYS A 137 -14.44 -6.96 -4.27
CA LYS A 137 -15.09 -8.21 -3.89
C LYS A 137 -14.23 -9.42 -4.24
N GLY A 138 -13.90 -10.23 -3.21
CA GLY A 138 -13.06 -11.41 -3.37
C GLY A 138 -11.59 -11.11 -3.70
N ARG A 139 -11.16 -9.84 -3.60
CA ARG A 139 -9.82 -9.40 -3.97
C ARG A 139 -8.92 -9.20 -2.76
N ASN A 140 -7.63 -9.40 -2.96
CA ASN A 140 -6.59 -9.10 -1.99
C ASN A 140 -6.22 -7.62 -2.09
N VAL A 141 -6.50 -6.86 -1.05
CA VAL A 141 -6.44 -5.41 -1.05
C VAL A 141 -5.27 -4.91 -0.19
N LEU A 142 -4.46 -4.05 -0.79
CA LEU A 142 -3.45 -3.25 -0.11
C LEU A 142 -3.97 -1.82 0.04
N VAL A 143 -3.88 -1.24 1.24
CA VAL A 143 -4.25 0.16 1.48
C VAL A 143 -3.00 1.00 1.59
N VAL A 144 -2.95 2.10 0.83
CA VAL A 144 -1.84 3.06 0.82
C VAL A 144 -2.35 4.43 1.25
N LEU A 145 -1.67 5.04 2.20
CA LEU A 145 -2.04 6.36 2.72
C LEU A 145 -0.81 7.18 3.10
N ALA A 146 -0.98 8.51 3.11
CA ALA A 146 0.12 9.42 3.42
C ALA A 146 0.48 9.39 4.90
N SER A 147 -0.52 9.43 5.79
CA SER A 147 -0.28 9.49 7.23
C SER A 147 -1.25 8.63 8.04
N ALA A 148 -0.74 8.08 9.13
CA ALA A 148 -1.52 7.31 10.10
C ALA A 148 -1.20 7.80 11.52
N MET A 149 -2.07 8.65 12.08
CA MET A 149 -1.88 9.22 13.41
C MET A 149 -2.83 8.61 14.45
N SER A 150 -4.11 8.41 14.11
CA SER A 150 -5.14 7.89 15.02
C SER A 150 -5.73 6.54 14.61
N GLY A 151 -5.38 6.03 13.44
CA GLY A 151 -5.91 4.78 12.89
C GLY A 151 -7.39 4.81 12.48
N ARG A 152 -8.16 5.81 12.88
CA ARG A 152 -9.61 5.85 12.63
C ARG A 152 -10.03 5.73 11.18
N THR A 153 -9.36 6.47 10.30
CA THR A 153 -9.65 6.44 8.87
C THR A 153 -9.32 5.07 8.30
N ILE A 154 -8.25 4.47 8.80
CA ILE A 154 -7.82 3.12 8.42
C ILE A 154 -8.85 2.08 8.89
N THR A 155 -9.28 2.12 10.16
CA THR A 155 -10.31 1.21 10.68
C THR A 155 -11.60 1.28 9.86
N LYS A 156 -12.05 2.49 9.50
CA LYS A 156 -13.22 2.67 8.65
C LYS A 156 -13.01 2.10 7.25
N ALA A 157 -11.82 2.31 6.67
CA ALA A 157 -11.48 1.76 5.35
C ALA A 157 -11.44 0.23 5.38
N ILE A 158 -10.78 -0.37 6.38
CA ILE A 158 -10.75 -1.83 6.60
C ILE A 158 -12.19 -2.37 6.71
N GLY A 159 -13.02 -1.79 7.58
CA GLY A 159 -14.41 -2.20 7.75
C GLY A 159 -15.20 -2.15 6.45
N THR A 160 -15.01 -1.12 5.64
CA THR A 160 -15.68 -1.01 4.33
C THR A 160 -15.18 -2.06 3.36
N ILE A 161 -13.87 -2.30 3.25
CA ILE A 161 -13.29 -3.34 2.37
C ILE A 161 -13.85 -4.71 2.73
N LEU A 162 -13.87 -5.05 4.03
CA LEU A 162 -14.42 -6.31 4.53
C LEU A 162 -15.93 -6.43 4.24
N ALA A 163 -16.70 -5.36 4.42
CA ALA A 163 -18.14 -5.32 4.12
C ALA A 163 -18.43 -5.56 2.62
N TYR A 164 -17.52 -5.15 1.73
CA TYR A 164 -17.63 -5.45 0.30
C TYR A 164 -17.01 -6.80 -0.08
N GLY A 165 -16.59 -7.60 0.89
CA GLY A 165 -16.05 -8.95 0.66
C GLY A 165 -14.61 -8.95 0.14
N GLY A 166 -13.86 -7.88 0.33
CA GLY A 166 -12.41 -7.82 0.07
C GLY A 166 -11.60 -8.41 1.22
N HIS A 167 -10.35 -8.75 0.94
CA HIS A 167 -9.40 -9.28 1.91
C HIS A 167 -8.23 -8.30 2.08
N VAL A 168 -8.16 -7.60 3.20
CA VAL A 168 -7.04 -6.69 3.47
C VAL A 168 -5.77 -7.52 3.69
N LYS A 169 -4.70 -7.22 2.95
CA LYS A 169 -3.42 -7.92 2.99
C LYS A 169 -2.29 -7.09 3.59
N GLY A 170 -2.49 -5.80 3.70
CA GLY A 170 -1.52 -4.91 4.34
C GLY A 170 -1.93 -3.45 4.28
N LEU A 171 -1.20 -2.67 5.05
CA LEU A 171 -1.30 -1.23 5.12
C LEU A 171 0.08 -0.64 4.85
N SER A 172 0.16 0.33 3.95
CA SER A 172 1.41 1.05 3.69
C SER A 172 1.22 2.54 3.92
N VAL A 173 2.07 3.09 4.77
CA VAL A 173 1.98 4.48 5.21
C VAL A 173 3.31 5.17 4.98
N ILE A 174 3.30 6.41 4.44
CA ILE A 174 4.53 7.20 4.30
C ILE A 174 5.04 7.60 5.68
N PHE A 175 4.14 8.10 6.54
CA PHE A 175 4.46 8.54 7.89
C PHE A 175 3.38 8.13 8.88
N GLY A 176 3.77 7.52 9.99
CA GLY A 176 2.83 7.15 11.05
C GLY A 176 3.54 6.81 12.36
N ASN A 177 2.82 6.96 13.44
CA ASN A 177 3.22 6.53 14.78
C ASN A 177 2.48 5.26 15.23
N ILE A 178 1.68 4.68 14.34
CA ILE A 178 0.90 3.46 14.59
C ILE A 178 1.64 2.30 13.92
N GLN A 179 1.84 1.22 14.66
CA GLN A 179 2.52 0.02 14.15
C GLN A 179 1.54 -1.04 13.66
N GLU A 180 0.30 -0.98 14.13
CA GLU A 180 -0.75 -1.96 13.81
C GLU A 180 -2.12 -1.30 13.93
N VAL A 181 -3.04 -1.65 13.05
CA VAL A 181 -4.45 -1.26 13.12
C VAL A 181 -5.31 -2.50 12.86
N ASP A 182 -6.17 -2.86 13.85
CA ASP A 182 -7.10 -4.00 13.76
C ASP A 182 -6.41 -5.34 13.38
N GLY A 183 -5.18 -5.58 13.85
CA GLY A 183 -4.40 -6.78 13.54
C GLY A 183 -3.65 -6.72 12.20
N TYR A 184 -3.65 -5.60 11.49
CA TYR A 184 -2.89 -5.38 10.26
C TYR A 184 -1.67 -4.51 10.53
N PRO A 185 -0.44 -4.97 10.16
CA PRO A 185 0.80 -4.21 10.31
C PRO A 185 0.92 -3.06 9.31
#